data_3a2739f26b7caf3075bf79e3a21c4339
#
_entry.id   3a2739f26b7caf3075bf79e3a21c4339
#
_cell.length_a   1.000
_cell.length_b   1.000
_cell.length_c   1.000
_cell.angle_alpha   90.00
_cell.angle_beta   90.00
_cell.angle_gamma   90.00
#
_symmetry.space_group_name_H-M   'P 1'
#
loop_
_entity.id
_entity.type
_entity.pdbx_description
1 polymer ?
#
loop_
_entity_poly.entity_id
_entity_poly.type
_entity_poly.pdbx_seq_one_letter_code
_entity_poly.pdbx_strand_id
1 'polypeptide(L)'
;MKKLFISVPMKGRTDEAIRNSMEKMHKIAELTFGEELEVLETYIPPEAPDGANPAIWCLGRSIQKLAEADYFIGIGYTDYFHGCRSELSIARDYGIPCTYVDPYECEFLRDAVEIAAGRKEERKNIPTEVVLL
;
A
#
# COMPACT_ATOMS: atom_id res chain seq x y z
N MET A 1 -12.04 5.25 -19.50
CA MET A 1 -11.66 5.82 -18.20
C MET A 1 -10.18 5.63 -17.93
N LYS A 2 -9.57 6.61 -17.29
CA LYS A 2 -8.19 6.48 -16.84
C LYS A 2 -8.08 5.51 -15.67
N LYS A 3 -6.93 4.90 -15.52
CA LYS A 3 -6.68 3.82 -14.55
C LYS A 3 -6.01 4.34 -13.28
N LEU A 4 -6.55 3.93 -12.15
CA LEU A 4 -6.07 4.31 -10.83
C LEU A 4 -5.39 3.13 -10.14
N PHE A 5 -4.19 3.35 -9.65
CA PHE A 5 -3.52 2.42 -8.73
C PHE A 5 -3.76 2.89 -7.30
N ILE A 6 -4.31 2.00 -6.48
CA ILE A 6 -4.53 2.27 -5.05
C ILE A 6 -3.51 1.47 -4.25
N SER A 7 -2.60 2.17 -3.58
CA SER A 7 -1.62 1.56 -2.70
C SER A 7 -2.17 1.56 -1.27
N VAL A 8 -2.59 0.40 -0.81
CA VAL A 8 -3.24 0.23 0.50
C VAL A 8 -2.53 -0.86 1.30
N PRO A 9 -2.34 -0.68 2.62
CA PRO A 9 -1.76 -1.73 3.45
C PRO A 9 -2.68 -2.94 3.50
N MET A 10 -2.12 -4.14 3.38
CA MET A 10 -2.91 -5.39 3.34
C MET A 10 -2.53 -6.38 4.44
N LYS A 11 -1.25 -6.43 4.83
CA LYS A 11 -0.73 -7.45 5.74
C LYS A 11 -1.43 -7.43 7.10
N GLY A 12 -2.01 -8.57 7.46
CA GLY A 12 -2.68 -8.75 8.76
C GLY A 12 -4.07 -8.16 8.84
N ARG A 13 -4.61 -7.64 7.75
CA ARG A 13 -5.94 -7.04 7.70
C ARG A 13 -6.96 -8.00 7.12
N THR A 14 -8.23 -7.80 7.47
CA THR A 14 -9.32 -8.57 6.85
C THR A 14 -9.61 -8.07 5.43
N ASP A 15 -10.17 -8.95 4.61
CA ASP A 15 -10.60 -8.59 3.25
C ASP A 15 -11.58 -7.42 3.27
N GLU A 16 -12.52 -7.43 4.21
CA GLU A 16 -13.51 -6.37 4.37
C GLU A 16 -12.85 -5.01 4.65
N ALA A 17 -11.86 -4.99 5.57
CA ALA A 17 -11.14 -3.75 5.91
C ALA A 17 -10.36 -3.22 4.72
N ILE A 18 -9.67 -4.10 3.98
CA ILE A 18 -8.92 -3.72 2.78
C ILE A 18 -9.85 -3.12 1.72
N ARG A 19 -10.95 -3.81 1.42
CA ARG A 19 -11.91 -3.35 0.41
C ARG A 19 -12.58 -2.04 0.79
N ASN A 20 -12.90 -1.87 2.07
CA ASN A 20 -13.46 -0.61 2.57
C ASN A 20 -12.46 0.55 2.39
N SER A 21 -11.21 0.31 2.72
CA SER A 21 -10.15 1.31 2.53
C SER A 21 -9.99 1.68 1.06
N MET A 22 -9.97 0.68 0.18
CA MET A 22 -9.86 0.92 -1.27
C MET A 22 -11.03 1.73 -1.81
N GLU A 23 -12.24 1.44 -1.37
CA GLU A 23 -13.43 2.18 -1.77
C GLU A 23 -13.34 3.66 -1.35
N LYS A 24 -12.92 3.91 -0.11
CA LYS A 24 -12.74 5.28 0.40
C LYS A 24 -11.65 6.03 -0.36
N MET A 25 -10.52 5.38 -0.59
CA MET A 25 -9.40 5.98 -1.32
C MET A 25 -9.76 6.24 -2.78
N HIS A 26 -10.53 5.36 -3.39
CA HIS A 26 -11.05 5.56 -4.75
C HIS A 26 -11.86 6.86 -4.85
N LYS A 27 -12.77 7.07 -3.92
CA LYS A 27 -13.58 8.31 -3.88
C LYS A 27 -12.71 9.56 -3.69
N ILE A 28 -11.73 9.48 -2.80
CA ILE A 28 -10.80 10.59 -2.57
C ILE A 28 -10.03 10.92 -3.85
N ALA A 29 -9.53 9.90 -4.54
CA ALA A 29 -8.78 10.08 -5.79
C ALA A 29 -9.64 10.73 -6.87
N GLU A 30 -10.88 10.28 -7.04
CA GLU A 30 -11.79 10.85 -8.03
C GLU A 30 -12.08 12.33 -7.75
N LEU A 31 -12.26 12.69 -6.48
CA LEU A 31 -12.42 14.08 -6.09
C LEU A 31 -11.16 14.90 -6.34
N THR A 32 -10.01 14.34 -6.01
CA THR A 32 -8.73 15.03 -6.14
C THR A 32 -8.35 15.28 -7.60
N PHE A 33 -8.53 14.27 -8.45
CA PHE A 33 -8.16 14.36 -9.87
C PHE A 33 -9.29 14.88 -10.76
N GLY A 34 -10.50 14.98 -10.23
CA GLY A 34 -11.62 15.61 -10.92
C GLY A 34 -12.24 14.78 -12.04
N GLU A 35 -12.12 13.46 -12.00
CA GLU A 35 -12.71 12.57 -13.01
C GLU A 35 -13.00 11.19 -12.44
N GLU A 36 -13.89 10.45 -13.08
CA GLU A 36 -14.14 9.05 -12.74
C GLU A 36 -12.94 8.19 -13.16
N LEU A 37 -12.56 7.25 -12.30
CA LEU A 37 -11.37 6.42 -12.48
C LEU A 37 -11.70 4.94 -12.37
N GLU A 38 -11.09 4.14 -13.25
CA GLU A 38 -11.15 2.68 -13.19
C GLU A 38 -10.05 2.18 -12.26
N VAL A 39 -10.42 1.40 -11.25
CA VAL A 39 -9.44 0.86 -10.29
C VAL A 39 -8.72 -0.34 -10.89
N LEU A 40 -7.38 -0.30 -10.87
CA LEU A 40 -6.57 -1.47 -11.21
C LEU A 40 -6.70 -2.51 -10.11
N GLU A 41 -6.94 -3.77 -10.49
CA GLU A 41 -7.05 -4.86 -9.53
C GLU A 41 -5.65 -5.25 -9.04
N THR A 42 -5.37 -4.90 -7.79
CA THR A 42 -4.09 -5.19 -7.14
C THR A 42 -4.23 -6.14 -5.95
N TYR A 43 -5.48 -6.47 -5.59
CA TYR A 43 -5.75 -7.32 -4.44
C TYR A 43 -5.99 -8.77 -4.86
N ILE A 44 -5.01 -9.36 -5.53
CA ILE A 44 -4.98 -10.79 -5.79
C ILE A 44 -3.56 -11.24 -5.44
N PRO A 45 -3.34 -11.74 -4.21
CA PRO A 45 -2.01 -12.17 -3.85
C PRO A 45 -1.66 -13.44 -4.62
N PRO A 46 -0.74 -13.39 -5.59
CA PRO A 46 -0.22 -14.61 -6.18
C PRO A 46 0.66 -15.29 -5.14
N GLU A 47 0.64 -16.61 -5.11
CA GLU A 47 1.55 -17.34 -4.25
C GLU A 47 2.97 -17.16 -4.76
N ALA A 48 3.87 -16.77 -3.88
CA ALA A 48 5.28 -16.65 -4.23
C ALA A 48 5.86 -18.04 -4.46
N PRO A 49 6.77 -18.20 -5.45
CA PRO A 49 7.44 -19.47 -5.65
C PRO A 49 8.30 -19.85 -4.45
N ASP A 50 8.54 -21.14 -4.29
CA ASP A 50 9.40 -21.64 -3.21
C ASP A 50 10.79 -20.99 -3.29
N GLY A 51 11.31 -20.59 -2.14
CA GLY A 51 12.60 -19.93 -2.05
C GLY A 51 12.60 -18.42 -2.30
N ALA A 52 11.50 -17.86 -2.77
CA ALA A 52 11.38 -16.41 -2.94
C ALA A 52 10.98 -15.73 -1.62
N ASN A 53 11.39 -14.48 -1.46
CA ASN A 53 10.88 -13.64 -0.37
C ASN A 53 9.46 -13.23 -0.74
N PRO A 54 8.42 -13.64 0.01
CA PRO A 54 7.03 -13.38 -0.38
C PRO A 54 6.68 -11.89 -0.46
N ALA A 55 7.21 -11.08 0.44
CA ALA A 55 6.93 -9.65 0.45
C ALA A 55 7.50 -8.95 -0.79
N ILE A 56 8.73 -9.29 -1.16
CA ILE A 56 9.37 -8.73 -2.36
C ILE A 56 8.66 -9.23 -3.62
N TRP A 57 8.30 -10.51 -3.66
CA TRP A 57 7.56 -11.07 -4.79
C TRP A 57 6.25 -10.35 -5.02
N CYS A 58 5.45 -10.15 -3.96
CA CYS A 58 4.18 -9.45 -4.05
C CYS A 58 4.36 -7.98 -4.45
N LEU A 59 5.37 -7.32 -3.92
CA LEU A 59 5.69 -5.94 -4.30
C LEU A 59 6.04 -5.86 -5.79
N GLY A 60 6.84 -6.80 -6.30
CA GLY A 60 7.17 -6.85 -7.72
C GLY A 60 5.95 -6.98 -8.61
N ARG A 61 4.98 -7.80 -8.22
CA ARG A 61 3.71 -7.94 -8.94
C ARG A 61 2.89 -6.64 -8.92
N SER A 62 2.85 -5.98 -7.78
CA SER A 62 2.17 -4.68 -7.65
C SER A 62 2.80 -3.63 -8.56
N ILE A 63 4.12 -3.59 -8.63
CA ILE A 63 4.85 -2.64 -9.49
C ILE A 63 4.53 -2.88 -10.97
N GLN A 64 4.38 -4.14 -11.38
CA GLN A 64 3.94 -4.46 -12.75
C GLN A 64 2.56 -3.84 -13.05
N LYS A 65 1.64 -3.89 -12.08
CA LYS A 65 0.34 -3.23 -12.21
C LYS A 65 0.46 -1.71 -12.22
N LEU A 66 1.36 -1.18 -11.41
CA LEU A 66 1.62 0.26 -11.36
C LEU A 66 2.04 0.81 -12.71
N ALA A 67 2.73 0.01 -13.53
CA ALA A 67 3.12 0.40 -14.88
C ALA A 67 1.94 0.72 -15.80
N GLU A 68 0.75 0.24 -15.48
CA GLU A 68 -0.47 0.46 -16.26
C GLU A 68 -1.27 1.69 -15.78
N ALA A 69 -0.84 2.35 -14.69
CA ALA A 69 -1.62 3.39 -14.03
C ALA A 69 -1.47 4.76 -14.70
N ASP A 70 -2.58 5.48 -14.76
CA ASP A 70 -2.60 6.90 -15.15
C ASP A 70 -2.52 7.80 -13.92
N TYR A 71 -3.05 7.34 -12.80
CA TYR A 71 -3.06 8.04 -11.51
C TYR A 71 -2.75 7.10 -10.37
N PHE A 72 -2.25 7.67 -9.28
CA PHE A 72 -1.89 6.91 -8.08
C PHE A 72 -2.45 7.58 -6.82
N ILE A 73 -3.00 6.78 -5.92
CA ILE A 73 -3.30 7.20 -4.55
C ILE A 73 -2.66 6.23 -3.57
N GLY A 74 -1.98 6.76 -2.58
CA GLY A 74 -1.26 5.96 -1.59
C GLY A 74 -1.29 6.52 -0.19
N ILE A 75 -0.35 6.05 0.63
CA ILE A 75 -0.23 6.41 2.04
C ILE A 75 1.00 7.30 2.22
N GLY A 76 0.80 8.45 2.83
CA GLY A 76 1.89 9.37 3.17
C GLY A 76 2.15 9.44 4.67
N TYR A 77 3.19 10.15 5.05
CA TYR A 77 3.51 10.53 6.43
C TYR A 77 3.71 9.37 7.41
N THR A 78 4.25 8.24 6.95
CA THR A 78 4.49 7.10 7.82
C THR A 78 5.74 6.32 7.42
N ASP A 79 6.39 5.72 8.43
CA ASP A 79 7.51 4.79 8.24
C ASP A 79 7.06 3.32 8.33
N TYR A 80 5.78 3.06 8.58
CA TYR A 80 5.30 1.71 8.84
C TYR A 80 5.07 0.85 7.60
N PHE A 81 4.59 1.44 6.53
CA PHE A 81 4.08 0.68 5.38
C PHE A 81 5.12 0.68 4.26
N HIS A 82 6.10 -0.23 4.37
CA HIS A 82 7.25 -0.29 3.47
C HIS A 82 6.86 -0.48 2.00
N GLY A 83 5.93 -1.39 1.72
CA GLY A 83 5.45 -1.62 0.37
C GLY A 83 4.75 -0.40 -0.22
N CYS A 84 3.86 0.22 0.56
CA CYS A 84 3.17 1.44 0.14
C CYS A 84 4.15 2.59 -0.10
N ARG A 85 5.15 2.70 0.75
CA ARG A 85 6.18 3.73 0.59
C ARG A 85 6.99 3.52 -0.69
N SER A 86 7.35 2.28 -0.98
CA SER A 86 8.08 1.93 -2.21
C SER A 86 7.25 2.23 -3.45
N GLU A 87 5.97 1.90 -3.43
CA GLU A 87 5.06 2.16 -4.54
C GLU A 87 4.89 3.66 -4.78
N LEU A 88 4.71 4.45 -3.73
CA LEU A 88 4.61 5.91 -3.84
C LEU A 88 5.89 6.52 -4.42
N SER A 89 7.04 6.07 -3.94
CA SER A 89 8.35 6.52 -4.42
C SER A 89 8.51 6.26 -5.92
N ILE A 90 8.19 5.05 -6.36
CA ILE A 90 8.28 4.67 -7.76
C ILE A 90 7.30 5.49 -8.62
N ALA A 91 6.06 5.64 -8.16
CA ALA A 91 5.07 6.43 -8.90
C ALA A 91 5.55 7.86 -9.13
N ARG A 92 6.09 8.50 -8.09
CA ARG A 92 6.66 9.84 -8.18
C ARG A 92 7.85 9.90 -9.12
N ASP A 93 8.80 8.98 -8.95
CA ASP A 93 10.04 8.99 -9.72
C ASP A 93 9.79 8.81 -11.22
N TYR A 94 8.74 8.10 -11.58
CA TYR A 94 8.40 7.81 -12.97
C TYR A 94 7.25 8.66 -13.50
N GLY A 95 6.88 9.74 -12.80
CA GLY A 95 6.01 10.78 -13.34
C GLY A 95 4.52 10.47 -13.34
N ILE A 96 4.06 9.48 -12.55
CA ILE A 96 2.63 9.22 -12.41
C ILE A 96 2.06 10.27 -11.44
N PRO A 97 1.00 11.01 -11.81
CA PRO A 97 0.37 11.94 -10.90
C PRO A 97 -0.13 11.24 -9.64
N CYS A 98 0.33 11.71 -8.48
CA CYS A 98 0.09 11.07 -7.19
C CYS A 98 -0.70 11.95 -6.24
N THR A 99 -1.57 11.32 -5.48
CA THR A 99 -2.10 11.88 -4.23
C THR A 99 -1.91 10.84 -3.13
N TYR A 100 -2.04 11.25 -1.89
CA TYR A 100 -1.88 10.34 -0.76
C TYR A 100 -2.72 10.81 0.42
N VAL A 101 -3.01 9.88 1.34
CA VAL A 101 -3.74 10.15 2.57
C VAL A 101 -2.82 9.97 3.77
N ASP A 102 -3.11 10.72 4.85
CA ASP A 102 -2.42 10.53 6.12
C ASP A 102 -3.12 9.40 6.88
N PRO A 103 -2.44 8.27 7.14
CA PRO A 103 -3.08 7.12 7.78
C PRO A 103 -3.53 7.39 9.21
N TYR A 104 -2.93 8.36 9.89
CA TYR A 104 -3.30 8.72 11.25
C TYR A 104 -4.60 9.52 11.32
N GLU A 105 -5.00 10.14 10.22
CA GLU A 105 -6.22 10.95 10.13
C GLU A 105 -7.38 10.22 9.46
N CYS A 106 -7.15 9.00 8.95
CA CYS A 106 -8.17 8.23 8.25
C CYS A 106 -8.70 7.10 9.12
N GLU A 107 -9.98 7.16 9.47
CA GLU A 107 -10.65 6.12 10.27
C GLU A 107 -10.54 4.74 9.61
N PHE A 108 -10.65 4.69 8.29
CA PHE A 108 -10.59 3.43 7.54
C PHE A 108 -9.18 2.82 7.48
N LEU A 109 -8.17 3.46 8.04
CA LEU A 109 -6.80 2.95 8.15
C LEU A 109 -6.35 2.71 9.59
N ARG A 110 -7.24 2.91 10.57
CA ARG A 110 -6.91 2.76 11.98
C ARG A 110 -6.40 1.36 12.31
N ASP A 111 -7.06 0.32 11.81
CA ASP A 111 -6.63 -1.07 12.02
C ASP A 111 -5.22 -1.31 11.46
N ALA A 112 -4.93 -0.78 10.29
CA ALA A 112 -3.62 -0.91 9.66
C ALA A 112 -2.52 -0.27 10.51
N VAL A 113 -2.78 0.91 11.06
CA VAL A 113 -1.82 1.62 11.93
C VAL A 113 -1.57 0.82 13.21
N GLU A 114 -2.61 0.29 13.84
CA GLU A 114 -2.49 -0.51 15.05
C GLU A 114 -1.70 -1.79 14.82
N ILE A 115 -1.97 -2.50 13.73
CA ILE A 115 -1.23 -3.71 13.34
C ILE A 115 0.25 -3.38 13.11
N ALA A 116 0.55 -2.32 12.40
CA ALA A 116 1.92 -1.91 12.11
C ALA A 116 2.67 -1.47 13.37
N ALA A 117 2.02 -0.76 14.27
CA ALA A 117 2.59 -0.36 15.56
C ALA A 117 2.94 -1.57 16.42
N GLY A 118 2.06 -2.57 16.47
CA GLY A 118 2.33 -3.83 17.18
C GLY A 118 3.54 -4.57 16.65
N ARG A 119 3.68 -4.66 15.33
CA ARG A 119 4.86 -5.28 14.70
C ARG A 119 6.14 -4.52 15.02
N LYS A 120 6.10 -3.20 15.08
CA LYS A 120 7.26 -2.38 15.42
C LYS A 120 7.69 -2.61 16.87
N GLU A 121 6.76 -2.76 17.80
CA GLU A 121 7.05 -3.07 19.19
C GLU A 121 7.66 -4.46 19.36
N GLU A 122 7.15 -5.46 18.63
CA GLU A 122 7.72 -6.80 18.60
C GLU A 122 9.18 -6.77 18.15
N ARG A 123 9.51 -5.98 17.15
CA ARG A 123 10.89 -5.81 16.67
C ARG A 123 11.80 -5.23 17.72
N LYS A 124 11.33 -4.30 18.54
CA LYS A 124 12.12 -3.70 19.64
C LYS A 124 12.49 -4.72 20.70
N ASN A 125 11.73 -5.80 20.84
CA ASN A 125 11.96 -6.85 21.80
C ASN A 125 12.86 -7.97 21.28
N ILE A 126 13.33 -7.90 20.03
CA ILE A 126 14.26 -8.86 19.46
C ILE A 126 15.67 -8.57 19.99
N PRO A 127 16.41 -9.59 20.49
CA PRO A 127 17.79 -9.38 20.94
C PRO A 127 18.68 -8.79 19.86
N THR A 128 19.56 -7.88 20.24
CA THR A 128 20.43 -7.13 19.31
C THR A 128 21.29 -8.06 18.46
N GLU A 129 21.81 -9.13 19.00
CA GLU A 129 22.63 -10.12 18.29
C GLU A 129 21.88 -10.82 17.15
N VAL A 130 20.55 -10.87 17.21
CA VAL A 130 19.71 -11.40 16.13
C VAL A 130 19.50 -10.35 15.05
N VAL A 131 19.40 -9.10 15.44
CA VAL A 131 19.13 -7.98 14.53
C VAL A 131 20.33 -7.68 13.62
N LEU A 132 21.54 -7.96 14.07
CA LEU A 132 22.77 -7.66 13.34
C LEU A 132 23.02 -8.60 12.16
N LEU A 133 22.26 -9.62 12.01
CA LEU A 133 22.36 -10.54 10.88
C LEU A 133 21.59 -10.05 9.68
#